data_bbda777a5657645b6410b6ccefcf2fdf
#
_entry.id   bbda777a5657645b6410b6ccefcf2fdf
#
_cell.length_a   1.000
_cell.length_b   1.000
_cell.length_c   1.000
_cell.angle_alpha   90.00
_cell.angle_beta   90.00
_cell.angle_gamma   90.00
#
_symmetry.space_group_name_H-M   'P 1'
#
loop_
_entity.id
_entity.type
_entity.pdbx_description
1 polymer ?
#
loop_
_entity_poly.entity_id
_entity_poly.type
_entity_poly.pdbx_seq_one_letter_code
_entity_poly.pdbx_strand_id
1 'polypeptide(L)'
;MRFAEYDIHQNFSKLFSTSVSLELFRRICLCRYFELNLKKAYDQSDKKIPIYLSLGQESVAAALSLAFPEAKKKFAQHRSHDLYLCFGGNIEELIDELLYRPTGCAGGMGGSASIHSPEIGMVGHDGLMGTQIPISVGYALGSGEKTLAVMGDASAE
;
A
#
# COMPACT_ATOMS: atom_id res chain seq x y z
N MET A 1 -18.98 18.54 -22.24
CA MET A 1 -19.52 17.54 -21.31
C MET A 1 -19.62 18.22 -19.96
N ARG A 2 -20.83 18.59 -19.50
CA ARG A 2 -20.99 19.16 -18.15
C ARG A 2 -20.94 17.97 -17.19
N PHE A 3 -19.96 17.95 -16.30
CA PHE A 3 -20.04 17.09 -15.14
C PHE A 3 -21.27 17.58 -14.36
N ALA A 4 -22.31 16.73 -14.28
CA ALA A 4 -23.40 16.98 -13.38
C ALA A 4 -22.81 17.21 -11.98
N GLU A 5 -23.30 18.23 -11.28
CA GLU A 5 -22.98 18.44 -9.87
C GLU A 5 -23.42 17.17 -9.12
N TYR A 6 -22.49 16.24 -8.97
CA TYR A 6 -22.67 15.09 -8.11
C TYR A 6 -22.55 15.62 -6.70
N ASP A 7 -23.67 15.69 -6.00
CA ASP A 7 -23.65 16.01 -4.57
C ASP A 7 -23.04 14.83 -3.82
N ILE A 8 -21.70 14.82 -3.81
CA ILE A 8 -20.88 13.80 -3.20
C ILE A 8 -21.24 13.62 -1.72
N HIS A 9 -21.68 14.70 -1.06
CA HIS A 9 -21.98 14.69 0.38
C HIS A 9 -23.27 13.95 0.73
N GLN A 10 -24.30 14.00 -0.11
CA GLN A 10 -25.59 13.34 0.17
C GLN A 10 -25.61 11.84 -0.13
N ASN A 11 -24.74 11.36 -1.02
CA ASN A 11 -24.75 9.97 -1.47
C ASN A 11 -23.76 9.06 -0.72
N PHE A 12 -22.68 9.60 -0.14
CA PHE A 12 -21.67 8.79 0.55
C PHE A 12 -22.21 8.10 1.81
N SER A 13 -23.03 8.76 2.61
CA SER A 13 -23.61 8.18 3.84
C SER A 13 -24.61 7.03 3.57
N LYS A 14 -25.10 6.92 2.33
CA LYS A 14 -26.03 5.86 1.91
C LYS A 14 -25.32 4.65 1.30
N LEU A 15 -24.07 4.80 0.86
CA LEU A 15 -23.33 3.76 0.14
C LEU A 15 -22.58 2.80 1.08
N PHE A 16 -22.23 3.25 2.29
CA PHE A 16 -21.44 2.44 3.21
C PHE A 16 -22.07 2.41 4.60
N SER A 17 -22.04 1.25 5.26
CA SER A 17 -22.40 1.17 6.67
C SER A 17 -21.42 1.99 7.52
N THR A 18 -21.88 2.46 8.68
CA THR A 18 -21.05 3.21 9.63
C THR A 18 -19.78 2.44 10.02
N SER A 19 -19.87 1.12 10.16
CA SER A 19 -18.72 0.26 10.49
C SER A 19 -17.65 0.25 9.39
N VAL A 20 -18.04 0.18 8.12
CA VAL A 20 -17.12 0.24 6.98
C VAL A 20 -16.47 1.63 6.90
N SER A 21 -17.25 2.69 7.09
CA SER A 21 -16.73 4.06 7.07
C SER A 21 -15.71 4.31 8.19
N LEU A 22 -15.97 3.80 9.39
CA LEU A 22 -15.04 3.90 10.52
C LEU A 22 -13.76 3.10 10.28
N GLU A 23 -13.87 1.89 9.74
CA GLU A 23 -12.69 1.08 9.43
C GLU A 23 -11.85 1.71 8.31
N LEU A 24 -12.48 2.25 7.28
CA LEU A 24 -11.80 3.01 6.23
C LEU A 24 -11.04 4.20 6.82
N PHE A 25 -11.70 4.99 7.66
CA PHE A 25 -11.09 6.14 8.33
C PHE A 25 -9.92 5.73 9.24
N ARG A 26 -10.09 4.64 10.00
CA ARG A 26 -9.03 4.09 10.86
C ARG A 26 -7.78 3.73 10.06
N ARG A 27 -7.93 3.05 8.93
CA ARG A 27 -6.81 2.66 8.06
C ARG A 27 -6.12 3.87 7.44
N ILE A 28 -6.88 4.84 6.96
CA ILE A 28 -6.34 6.11 6.45
C ILE A 28 -5.52 6.83 7.53
N CYS A 29 -6.07 6.93 8.75
CA CYS A 29 -5.37 7.57 9.86
C CYS A 29 -4.09 6.81 10.24
N LEU A 30 -4.14 5.48 10.30
CA LEU A 30 -2.96 4.65 10.58
C LEU A 30 -1.82 4.96 9.59
N CYS A 31 -2.11 4.90 8.30
CA CYS A 31 -1.12 5.18 7.27
C CYS A 31 -0.60 6.61 7.34
N ARG A 32 -1.50 7.60 7.48
CA ARG A 32 -1.13 9.00 7.58
C ARG A 32 -0.21 9.26 8.77
N TYR A 33 -0.53 8.73 9.96
CA TYR A 33 0.29 8.92 11.15
C TYR A 33 1.63 8.22 11.03
N PHE A 34 1.66 7.01 10.49
CA PHE A 34 2.90 6.29 10.22
C PHE A 34 3.82 7.13 9.33
N GLU A 35 3.34 7.57 8.17
CA GLU A 35 4.12 8.31 7.19
C GLU A 35 4.60 9.68 7.70
N LEU A 36 3.77 10.39 8.45
CA LEU A 36 4.17 11.68 9.04
C LEU A 36 5.27 11.51 10.09
N ASN A 37 5.18 10.47 10.93
CA ASN A 37 6.23 10.18 11.90
C ASN A 37 7.51 9.69 11.22
N LEU A 38 7.39 8.85 10.20
CA LEU A 38 8.53 8.40 9.39
C LEU A 38 9.23 9.60 8.73
N LYS A 39 8.47 10.50 8.12
CA LYS A 39 9.01 11.73 7.54
C LYS A 39 9.74 12.57 8.58
N LYS A 40 9.13 12.78 9.74
CA LYS A 40 9.75 13.52 10.85
C LYS A 40 11.05 12.88 11.31
N ALA A 41 11.08 11.58 11.51
CA ALA A 41 12.27 10.84 11.89
C ALA A 41 13.36 10.95 10.81
N TYR A 42 12.98 10.84 9.54
CA TYR A 42 13.89 11.02 8.40
C TYR A 42 14.50 12.41 8.35
N ASP A 43 13.68 13.46 8.52
CA ASP A 43 14.14 14.85 8.49
C ASP A 43 15.17 15.14 9.61
N GLN A 44 15.00 14.49 10.76
CA GLN A 44 15.88 14.60 11.93
C GLN A 44 17.12 13.69 11.90
N SER A 45 17.17 12.72 10.98
CA SER A 45 18.26 11.77 10.87
C SER A 45 19.43 12.34 10.07
N ASP A 46 20.66 12.11 10.56
CA ASP A 46 21.89 12.37 9.80
C ASP A 46 22.10 11.37 8.65
N LYS A 47 21.51 10.18 8.77
CA LYS A 47 21.58 9.14 7.74
C LYS A 47 20.40 9.28 6.78
N LYS A 48 20.69 9.61 5.52
CA LYS A 48 19.67 9.73 4.48
C LYS A 48 19.63 8.42 3.67
N ILE A 49 18.67 7.58 4.02
CA ILE A 49 18.33 6.36 3.26
C ILE A 49 17.19 6.69 2.28
N PRO A 50 17.07 6.03 1.14
CA PRO A 50 15.95 6.23 0.24
C PRO A 50 14.62 5.86 0.92
N ILE A 51 13.68 6.81 1.01
CA ILE A 51 12.33 6.59 1.54
C ILE A 51 11.31 7.09 0.52
N TYR A 52 10.35 6.24 0.20
CA TYR A 52 9.28 6.49 -0.75
C TYR A 52 7.94 6.56 -0.01
N LEU A 53 7.60 7.76 0.45
CA LEU A 53 6.38 7.98 1.23
C LEU A 53 5.12 7.77 0.39
N SER A 54 4.09 7.16 1.01
CA SER A 54 2.74 6.98 0.46
C SER A 54 1.79 8.12 0.84
N LEU A 55 2.32 9.25 1.30
CA LEU A 55 1.52 10.41 1.73
C LEU A 55 0.60 10.91 0.60
N GLY A 56 -0.68 11.01 0.89
CA GLY A 56 -1.70 11.52 -0.03
C GLY A 56 -2.46 10.43 -0.80
N GLN A 57 -2.01 9.16 -0.75
CA GLN A 57 -2.68 8.04 -1.44
C GLN A 57 -3.33 7.02 -0.49
N GLU A 58 -3.34 7.26 0.82
CA GLU A 58 -3.79 6.33 1.86
C GLU A 58 -5.21 5.80 1.63
N SER A 59 -6.08 6.61 1.04
CA SER A 59 -7.46 6.23 0.74
C SER A 59 -7.55 5.09 -0.28
N VAL A 60 -6.61 5.01 -1.21
CA VAL A 60 -6.56 3.94 -2.23
C VAL A 60 -6.25 2.61 -1.55
N ALA A 61 -5.18 2.55 -0.77
CA ALA A 61 -4.79 1.34 -0.05
C ALA A 61 -5.86 0.89 0.94
N ALA A 62 -6.43 1.82 1.71
CA ALA A 62 -7.51 1.53 2.64
C ALA A 62 -8.76 0.97 1.94
N ALA A 63 -9.18 1.57 0.83
CA ALA A 63 -10.32 1.10 0.04
C ALA A 63 -10.06 -0.28 -0.56
N LEU A 64 -8.89 -0.50 -1.18
CA LEU A 64 -8.52 -1.78 -1.78
C LEU A 64 -8.49 -2.91 -0.76
N SER A 65 -7.99 -2.64 0.44
CA SER A 65 -7.91 -3.65 1.50
C SER A 65 -9.28 -4.07 2.06
N LEU A 66 -10.28 -3.19 1.98
CA LEU A 66 -11.66 -3.52 2.34
C LEU A 66 -12.44 -4.15 1.18
N ALA A 67 -12.16 -3.74 -0.05
CA ALA A 67 -12.87 -4.23 -1.23
C ALA A 67 -12.37 -5.62 -1.70
N PHE A 68 -11.08 -5.92 -1.46
CA PHE A 68 -10.45 -7.15 -1.93
C PHE A 68 -9.71 -7.90 -0.80
N PRO A 69 -10.38 -8.19 0.33
CA PRO A 69 -9.73 -8.86 1.48
C PRO A 69 -9.26 -10.28 1.11
N GLU A 70 -9.84 -10.89 0.08
CA GLU A 70 -9.52 -12.23 -0.40
C GLU A 70 -8.33 -12.28 -1.37
N ALA A 71 -7.75 -11.16 -1.75
CA ALA A 71 -6.59 -11.14 -2.64
C ALA A 71 -5.40 -11.86 -1.98
N LYS A 72 -4.99 -12.98 -2.55
CA LYS A 72 -3.91 -13.82 -2.00
C LYS A 72 -2.54 -13.18 -2.20
N LYS A 73 -2.32 -12.53 -3.34
CA LYS A 73 -1.11 -11.79 -3.63
C LYS A 73 -1.41 -10.34 -4.00
N LYS A 74 -0.59 -9.43 -3.49
CA LYS A 74 -0.62 -8.00 -3.75
C LYS A 74 0.71 -7.61 -4.37
N PHE A 75 0.67 -7.23 -5.62
CA PHE A 75 1.83 -6.71 -6.35
C PHE A 75 1.79 -5.19 -6.30
N ALA A 76 2.83 -4.58 -5.76
CA ALA A 76 2.87 -3.15 -5.54
C ALA A 76 4.18 -2.55 -6.05
N GLN A 77 4.15 -1.26 -6.35
CA GLN A 77 5.33 -0.48 -6.66
C GLN A 77 5.98 0.11 -5.41
N HIS A 78 6.92 1.00 -5.57
CA HIS A 78 7.80 1.56 -4.54
C HIS A 78 7.10 2.42 -3.45
N ARG A 79 5.86 2.90 -3.65
CA ARG A 79 5.08 3.63 -2.64
C ARG A 79 4.00 2.73 -2.08
N SER A 80 4.37 1.82 -1.19
CA SER A 80 3.49 0.74 -0.76
C SER A 80 3.46 0.49 0.74
N HIS A 81 3.95 1.43 1.55
CA HIS A 81 3.83 1.33 3.02
C HIS A 81 2.37 1.27 3.45
N ASP A 82 1.52 2.12 2.86
CA ASP A 82 0.07 2.16 3.09
C ASP A 82 -0.60 0.84 2.71
N LEU A 83 -0.24 0.27 1.57
CA LEU A 83 -0.77 -1.03 1.14
C LEU A 83 -0.38 -2.13 2.13
N TYR A 84 0.88 -2.18 2.54
CA TYR A 84 1.38 -3.12 3.55
C TYR A 84 0.60 -3.02 4.86
N LEU A 85 0.45 -1.82 5.40
CA LEU A 85 -0.26 -1.57 6.66
C LEU A 85 -1.75 -1.88 6.55
N CYS A 86 -2.40 -1.49 5.46
CA CYS A 86 -3.84 -1.71 5.26
C CYS A 86 -4.19 -3.20 5.10
N PHE A 87 -3.29 -4.02 4.57
CA PHE A 87 -3.48 -5.47 4.49
C PHE A 87 -2.99 -6.23 5.73
N GLY A 88 -2.69 -5.53 6.82
CA GLY A 88 -2.39 -6.12 8.13
C GLY A 88 -0.92 -6.41 8.39
N GLY A 89 -0.02 -5.78 7.63
CA GLY A 89 1.41 -5.87 7.88
C GLY A 89 1.81 -5.30 9.24
N ASN A 90 2.82 -5.89 9.86
CA ASN A 90 3.32 -5.50 11.17
C ASN A 90 4.13 -4.21 11.08
N ILE A 91 3.79 -3.22 11.92
CA ILE A 91 4.46 -1.90 11.93
C ILE A 91 5.94 -2.01 12.31
N GLU A 92 6.28 -2.87 13.28
CA GLU A 92 7.64 -3.04 13.75
C GLU A 92 8.52 -3.67 12.67
N GLU A 93 8.00 -4.69 11.97
CA GLU A 93 8.70 -5.29 10.82
C GLU A 93 8.88 -4.31 9.67
N LEU A 94 7.89 -3.44 9.43
CA LEU A 94 8.04 -2.39 8.43
C LEU A 94 9.13 -1.40 8.81
N ILE A 95 9.17 -0.94 10.07
CA ILE A 95 10.22 -0.04 10.56
C ILE A 95 11.59 -0.71 10.42
N ASP A 96 11.71 -1.97 10.81
CA ASP A 96 12.96 -2.71 10.72
C ASP A 96 13.41 -2.90 9.26
N GLU A 97 12.46 -3.12 8.33
CA GLU A 97 12.76 -3.16 6.90
C GLU A 97 13.30 -1.83 6.38
N LEU A 98 12.67 -0.72 6.76
CA LEU A 98 13.12 0.62 6.40
C LEU A 98 14.52 0.95 6.96
N LEU A 99 14.88 0.33 8.07
CA LEU A 99 16.19 0.47 8.71
C LEU A 99 17.21 -0.59 8.26
N TYR A 100 16.86 -1.41 7.25
CA TYR A 100 17.70 -2.51 6.73
C TYR A 100 18.13 -3.52 7.81
N ARG A 101 17.21 -3.82 8.75
CA ARG A 101 17.44 -4.81 9.81
C ARG A 101 16.96 -6.19 9.38
N PRO A 102 17.64 -7.27 9.84
CA PRO A 102 17.25 -8.65 9.50
C PRO A 102 15.84 -9.04 9.98
N THR A 103 15.28 -8.31 10.95
CA THR A 103 13.92 -8.50 11.49
C THR A 103 12.83 -7.79 10.67
N GLY A 104 13.22 -7.12 9.59
CA GLY A 104 12.27 -6.51 8.64
C GLY A 104 11.46 -7.54 7.84
N CYS A 105 10.32 -7.14 7.32
CA CYS A 105 9.38 -8.01 6.58
C CYS A 105 9.97 -8.67 5.33
N ALA A 106 11.05 -8.11 4.77
CA ALA A 106 11.85 -8.69 3.69
C ALA A 106 13.30 -8.98 4.13
N GLY A 107 13.54 -9.13 5.43
CA GLY A 107 14.86 -9.35 6.00
C GLY A 107 15.82 -8.16 5.88
N GLY A 108 15.30 -6.95 5.72
CA GLY A 108 16.08 -5.73 5.54
C GLY A 108 16.70 -5.58 4.15
N MET A 109 16.22 -6.34 3.16
CA MET A 109 16.80 -6.35 1.80
C MET A 109 16.08 -5.42 0.82
N GLY A 110 14.81 -5.14 1.05
CA GLY A 110 13.97 -4.34 0.15
C GLY A 110 13.95 -2.85 0.49
N GLY A 111 14.10 -2.53 1.76
CA GLY A 111 13.96 -1.16 2.27
C GLY A 111 12.59 -0.57 1.91
N SER A 112 12.53 0.75 1.75
CA SER A 112 11.29 1.44 1.41
C SER A 112 10.78 1.16 -0.01
N ALA A 113 11.67 0.80 -0.92
CA ALA A 113 11.31 0.65 -2.34
C ALA A 113 10.63 -0.68 -2.65
N SER A 114 10.93 -1.73 -1.90
CA SER A 114 10.49 -3.09 -2.23
C SER A 114 9.98 -3.82 -0.99
N ILE A 115 8.81 -3.41 -0.51
CA ILE A 115 8.16 -4.06 0.62
C ILE A 115 7.66 -5.43 0.19
N HIS A 116 8.30 -6.47 0.68
CA HIS A 116 7.94 -7.85 0.43
C HIS A 116 7.58 -8.53 1.74
N SER A 117 6.43 -9.19 1.78
CA SER A 117 5.97 -9.93 2.96
C SER A 117 5.18 -11.16 2.53
N PRO A 118 5.79 -12.35 2.61
CA PRO A 118 5.10 -13.61 2.32
C PRO A 118 3.88 -13.83 3.22
N GLU A 119 3.94 -13.38 4.46
CA GLU A 119 2.90 -13.57 5.48
C GLU A 119 1.57 -12.95 5.05
N ILE A 120 1.59 -11.71 4.59
CA ILE A 120 0.38 -11.05 4.07
C ILE A 120 0.23 -11.19 2.56
N GLY A 121 1.10 -11.94 1.90
CA GLY A 121 1.08 -12.14 0.45
C GLY A 121 1.46 -10.90 -0.36
N MET A 122 2.27 -10.01 0.20
CA MET A 122 2.76 -8.84 -0.51
C MET A 122 4.03 -9.16 -1.30
N VAL A 123 4.03 -8.79 -2.57
CA VAL A 123 5.15 -8.98 -3.49
C VAL A 123 5.76 -7.60 -3.77
N GLY A 124 7.02 -7.46 -3.41
CA GLY A 124 7.75 -6.21 -3.54
C GLY A 124 8.05 -5.83 -4.98
N HIS A 125 8.46 -4.57 -5.14
CA HIS A 125 8.84 -3.99 -6.41
C HIS A 125 10.20 -4.51 -6.89
N ASP A 126 10.32 -4.82 -8.17
CA ASP A 126 11.54 -5.32 -8.81
C ASP A 126 12.46 -4.20 -9.36
N GLY A 127 12.04 -2.93 -9.21
CA GLY A 127 12.79 -1.76 -9.67
C GLY A 127 12.33 -1.19 -11.02
N LEU A 128 11.55 -1.94 -11.80
CA LEU A 128 11.04 -1.48 -13.10
C LEU A 128 9.57 -1.07 -12.99
N MET A 129 9.24 0.13 -13.46
CA MET A 129 7.87 0.63 -13.44
C MET A 129 6.97 -0.16 -14.39
N GLY A 130 5.77 -0.54 -13.92
CA GLY A 130 4.78 -1.27 -14.72
C GLY A 130 4.94 -2.80 -14.74
N THR A 131 6.11 -3.35 -14.40
CA THR A 131 6.37 -4.81 -14.47
C THR A 131 5.49 -5.62 -13.53
N GLN A 132 4.99 -5.02 -12.47
CA GLN A 132 4.08 -5.68 -11.52
C GLN A 132 2.80 -6.19 -12.18
N ILE A 133 2.35 -5.55 -13.26
CA ILE A 133 1.14 -5.97 -13.98
C ILE A 133 1.32 -7.31 -14.70
N PRO A 134 2.26 -7.46 -15.66
CA PRO A 134 2.46 -8.75 -16.32
C PRO A 134 2.87 -9.86 -15.35
N ILE A 135 3.65 -9.55 -14.29
CA ILE A 135 4.02 -10.53 -13.27
C ILE A 135 2.77 -11.01 -12.52
N SER A 136 1.90 -10.09 -12.10
CA SER A 136 0.65 -10.43 -11.41
C SER A 136 -0.31 -11.24 -12.28
N VAL A 137 -0.39 -10.93 -13.57
CA VAL A 137 -1.18 -11.71 -14.55
C VAL A 137 -0.63 -13.12 -14.67
N GLY A 138 0.70 -13.28 -14.82
CA GLY A 138 1.35 -14.59 -14.86
C GLY A 138 1.09 -15.42 -13.61
N TYR A 139 1.19 -14.78 -12.43
CA TYR A 139 0.88 -15.44 -11.17
C TYR A 139 -0.58 -15.87 -11.10
N ALA A 140 -1.53 -14.98 -11.43
CA ALA A 140 -2.96 -15.28 -11.38
C ALA A 140 -3.34 -16.45 -12.34
N LEU A 141 -2.77 -16.46 -13.54
CA LEU A 141 -2.98 -17.54 -14.51
C LEU A 141 -2.40 -18.87 -14.04
N GLY A 142 -1.20 -18.85 -13.45
CA GLY A 142 -0.54 -20.07 -12.99
C GLY A 142 -1.11 -20.65 -11.71
N SER A 143 -1.55 -19.79 -10.77
CA SER A 143 -2.07 -20.21 -9.47
C SER A 143 -3.59 -20.37 -9.42
N GLY A 144 -4.33 -19.69 -10.30
CA GLY A 144 -5.79 -19.58 -10.22
C GLY A 144 -6.28 -18.70 -9.05
N GLU A 145 -5.39 -18.01 -8.35
CA GLU A 145 -5.72 -17.21 -7.17
C GLU A 145 -6.08 -15.76 -7.51
N LYS A 146 -6.97 -15.16 -6.71
CA LYS A 146 -7.27 -13.74 -6.81
C LYS A 146 -6.04 -12.91 -6.43
N THR A 147 -5.68 -12.01 -7.32
CA THR A 147 -4.46 -11.20 -7.25
C THR A 147 -4.81 -9.73 -7.39
N LEU A 148 -4.16 -8.89 -6.63
CA LEU A 148 -4.26 -7.44 -6.71
C LEU A 148 -2.94 -6.87 -7.23
N ALA A 149 -3.00 -6.01 -8.23
CA ALA A 149 -1.84 -5.24 -8.69
C ALA A 149 -2.13 -3.76 -8.57
N VAL A 150 -1.20 -3.03 -7.95
CA VAL A 150 -1.29 -1.58 -7.73
C VAL A 150 -0.10 -0.92 -8.39
N MET A 151 -0.38 0.03 -9.27
CA MET A 151 0.65 0.78 -10.00
C MET A 151 0.30 2.27 -10.05
N GLY A 152 1.28 3.11 -10.34
CA GLY A 152 1.05 4.53 -10.62
C GLY A 152 0.45 4.73 -12.02
N ASP A 153 -0.20 5.87 -12.21
CA ASP A 153 -0.78 6.31 -13.48
C ASP A 153 0.24 6.35 -14.63
N ALA A 154 1.41 6.93 -14.38
CA ALA A 154 2.51 6.98 -15.35
C ALA A 154 3.09 5.60 -15.74
N SER A 155 2.73 4.55 -15.02
CA SER A 155 3.13 3.17 -15.36
C SER A 155 2.11 2.46 -16.25
N ALA A 156 0.96 3.10 -16.49
CA ALA A 156 -0.11 2.60 -17.33
C ALA A 156 -0.03 3.10 -18.77
N GLU A 157 0.80 4.11 -19.02
CA GLU A 157 1.07 4.71 -20.34
C GLU A 157 2.23 3.99 -21.05
#